data_d59cdfaebc5b08221d0c2a7afc87d570
#
_entry.id   d59cdfaebc5b08221d0c2a7afc87d570
#
_cell.length_a   1.000
_cell.length_b   1.000
_cell.length_c   1.000
_cell.angle_alpha   90.00
_cell.angle_beta   90.00
_cell.angle_gamma   90.00
#
_symmetry.space_group_name_H-M   'P 1'
#
loop_
_entity.id
_entity.type
_entity.pdbx_description
1 polymer ?
#
loop_
_entity_poly.entity_id
_entity_poly.type
_entity_poly.pdbx_seq_one_letter_code
_entity_poly.pdbx_strand_id
1 'polypeptide(L)'
;GGTELSISENVAERFRVAGWHVVELDGHDIEAVSAALEAACKDPRPSMLACRTVIAKGIARLQGLRGGHSGRLYEEDAQAARELLGWKHGAFEVPSDVQQAWHHAGQRSSAEYQAWQARVAALPAADRMEFERIMRGELPATWQQVLHDYKHKALSAPLEPSGIFISGEINDLLTPVLPERMVGCADLE
;
A
#
# COMPACT_ATOMS: atom_id res chain seq x y z
N GLY A 1 4.36 -16.50 -17.08
CA GLY A 1 3.89 -16.74 -18.45
C GLY A 1 3.30 -15.49 -19.06
N GLY A 2 2.98 -15.55 -20.34
CA GLY A 2 2.36 -14.44 -21.04
C GLY A 2 0.95 -14.16 -20.50
N THR A 3 0.59 -12.90 -20.42
CA THR A 3 -0.72 -12.46 -19.91
C THR A 3 -1.85 -12.80 -20.89
N GLU A 4 -1.55 -12.98 -22.15
CA GLU A 4 -2.50 -13.39 -23.22
C GLU A 4 -3.20 -14.72 -22.95
N LEU A 5 -2.63 -15.56 -22.06
CA LEU A 5 -3.23 -16.85 -21.66
C LEU A 5 -4.41 -16.69 -20.70
N SER A 6 -4.53 -15.55 -20.03
CA SER A 6 -5.51 -15.32 -18.97
C SER A 6 -6.28 -14.00 -19.10
N ILE A 7 -5.77 -13.05 -19.89
CA ILE A 7 -6.36 -11.73 -20.04
C ILE A 7 -6.56 -11.43 -21.53
N SER A 8 -7.83 -11.33 -21.96
CA SER A 8 -8.22 -10.90 -23.31
C SER A 8 -8.71 -9.46 -23.37
N GLU A 9 -8.75 -8.79 -22.22
CA GLU A 9 -9.26 -7.44 -22.10
C GLU A 9 -8.17 -6.39 -22.40
N ASN A 10 -8.59 -5.29 -23.03
CA ASN A 10 -7.76 -4.10 -23.14
C ASN A 10 -7.96 -3.20 -21.91
N VAL A 11 -7.13 -3.43 -20.88
CA VAL A 11 -7.20 -2.70 -19.62
C VAL A 11 -6.95 -1.20 -19.83
N ALA A 12 -6.04 -0.81 -20.72
CA ALA A 12 -5.73 0.59 -21.01
C ALA A 12 -6.97 1.33 -21.55
N GLU A 13 -7.71 0.71 -22.48
CA GLU A 13 -8.95 1.29 -23.03
C GLU A 13 -10.05 1.42 -21.97
N ARG A 14 -10.18 0.45 -21.05
CA ARG A 14 -11.14 0.56 -19.95
C ARG A 14 -10.91 1.84 -19.13
N PHE A 15 -9.68 2.15 -18.77
CA PHE A 15 -9.35 3.36 -18.03
C PHE A 15 -9.52 4.63 -18.86
N ARG A 16 -9.21 4.60 -20.18
CA ARG A 16 -9.46 5.73 -21.07
C ARG A 16 -10.96 6.09 -21.16
N VAL A 17 -11.81 5.06 -21.32
CA VAL A 17 -13.27 5.25 -21.34
C VAL A 17 -13.80 5.81 -20.01
N ALA A 18 -13.16 5.44 -18.88
CA ALA A 18 -13.48 6.00 -17.57
C ALA A 18 -12.93 7.44 -17.35
N GLY A 19 -12.31 8.05 -18.36
CA GLY A 19 -11.83 9.43 -18.30
C GLY A 19 -10.44 9.61 -17.69
N TRP A 20 -9.68 8.53 -17.50
CA TRP A 20 -8.31 8.61 -16.98
C TRP A 20 -7.31 9.04 -18.06
N HIS A 21 -6.25 9.72 -17.61
CA HIS A 21 -5.04 9.88 -18.41
C HIS A 21 -4.30 8.53 -18.42
N VAL A 22 -4.07 7.95 -19.61
CA VAL A 22 -3.45 6.62 -19.75
C VAL A 22 -2.24 6.69 -20.66
N VAL A 23 -1.10 6.22 -20.17
CA VAL A 23 0.14 6.08 -20.92
C VAL A 23 0.53 4.60 -20.95
N GLU A 24 0.82 4.08 -22.14
CA GLU A 24 1.37 2.74 -22.35
C GLU A 24 2.83 2.86 -22.73
N LEU A 25 3.72 2.14 -22.03
CA LEU A 25 5.16 2.26 -22.21
C LEU A 25 5.92 0.97 -21.87
N ASP A 26 7.16 0.88 -22.29
CA ASP A 26 8.08 -0.16 -21.84
C ASP A 26 8.51 0.13 -20.40
N GLY A 27 8.12 -0.72 -19.46
CA GLY A 27 8.49 -0.60 -18.05
C GLY A 27 9.95 -0.90 -17.74
N HIS A 28 10.74 -1.29 -18.74
CA HIS A 28 12.20 -1.43 -18.63
C HIS A 28 12.97 -0.22 -19.16
N ASP A 29 12.29 0.74 -19.76
CA ASP A 29 12.85 2.03 -20.17
C ASP A 29 12.67 3.05 -19.04
N ILE A 30 13.73 3.26 -18.26
CA ILE A 30 13.70 4.14 -17.07
C ILE A 30 13.40 5.59 -17.46
N GLU A 31 13.92 6.05 -18.60
CA GLU A 31 13.70 7.42 -19.08
C GLU A 31 12.25 7.63 -19.50
N ALA A 32 11.67 6.67 -20.22
CA ALA A 32 10.25 6.70 -20.59
C ALA A 32 9.34 6.67 -19.35
N VAL A 33 9.67 5.85 -18.35
CA VAL A 33 8.92 5.80 -17.06
C VAL A 33 9.01 7.14 -16.33
N SER A 34 10.20 7.73 -16.24
CA SER A 34 10.41 9.04 -15.59
C SER A 34 9.61 10.14 -16.27
N ALA A 35 9.68 10.23 -17.59
CA ALA A 35 8.93 11.22 -18.35
C ALA A 35 7.41 11.05 -18.22
N ALA A 36 6.92 9.80 -18.20
CA ALA A 36 5.50 9.50 -18.02
C ALA A 36 5.02 9.89 -16.60
N LEU A 37 5.82 9.65 -15.56
CA LEU A 37 5.51 10.09 -14.19
C LEU A 37 5.44 11.62 -14.08
N GLU A 38 6.39 12.33 -14.67
CA GLU A 38 6.37 13.80 -14.69
C GLU A 38 5.13 14.36 -15.43
N ALA A 39 4.74 13.74 -16.54
CA ALA A 39 3.52 14.11 -17.26
C ALA A 39 2.25 13.83 -16.43
N ALA A 40 2.21 12.66 -15.77
CA ALA A 40 1.11 12.28 -14.90
C ALA A 40 0.90 13.25 -13.73
N CYS A 41 1.98 13.75 -13.14
CA CYS A 41 1.91 14.76 -12.07
C CYS A 41 1.32 16.12 -12.52
N LYS A 42 1.32 16.40 -13.82
CA LYS A 42 0.80 17.65 -14.42
C LYS A 42 -0.62 17.51 -14.97
N ASP A 43 -1.11 16.29 -15.20
CA ASP A 43 -2.46 16.04 -15.70
C ASP A 43 -3.47 16.13 -14.55
N PRO A 44 -4.57 16.90 -14.70
CA PRO A 44 -5.59 17.03 -13.65
C PRO A 44 -6.44 15.79 -13.45
N ARG A 45 -6.43 14.86 -14.39
CA ARG A 45 -7.14 13.58 -14.30
C ARG A 45 -6.32 12.57 -13.48
N PRO A 46 -6.96 11.54 -12.90
CA PRO A 46 -6.23 10.40 -12.39
C PRO A 46 -5.44 9.74 -13.53
N SER A 47 -4.21 9.33 -13.26
CA SER A 47 -3.31 8.76 -14.26
C SER A 47 -3.08 7.28 -14.04
N MET A 48 -3.03 6.52 -15.13
CA MET A 48 -2.62 5.12 -15.16
C MET A 48 -1.46 4.96 -16.14
N LEU A 49 -0.34 4.44 -15.65
CA LEU A 49 0.81 4.08 -16.47
C LEU A 49 0.83 2.54 -16.66
N ALA A 50 0.50 2.08 -17.86
CA ALA A 50 0.51 0.67 -18.22
C ALA A 50 1.92 0.26 -18.68
N CYS A 51 2.75 -0.15 -17.74
CA CYS A 51 4.14 -0.52 -17.99
C CYS A 51 4.22 -1.99 -18.44
N ARG A 52 4.61 -2.23 -19.69
CA ARG A 52 4.89 -3.59 -20.15
C ARG A 52 6.27 -4.03 -19.64
N THR A 53 6.28 -5.15 -18.95
CA THR A 53 7.52 -5.73 -18.41
C THR A 53 7.64 -7.20 -18.78
N VAL A 54 8.86 -7.72 -18.67
CA VAL A 54 9.16 -9.15 -18.88
C VAL A 54 9.62 -9.74 -17.56
N ILE A 55 8.92 -10.78 -17.10
CA ILE A 55 9.29 -11.48 -15.86
C ILE A 55 10.70 -12.04 -15.96
N ALA A 56 11.48 -11.96 -14.88
CA ALA A 56 12.86 -12.43 -14.78
C ALA A 56 13.79 -11.87 -15.90
N LYS A 57 13.57 -10.60 -16.32
CA LYS A 57 14.45 -9.94 -17.29
C LYS A 57 15.90 -9.99 -16.82
N GLY A 58 16.80 -10.40 -17.70
CA GLY A 58 18.22 -10.59 -17.40
C GLY A 58 18.60 -12.01 -16.96
N ILE A 59 17.64 -12.87 -16.67
CA ILE A 59 17.90 -14.30 -16.39
C ILE A 59 17.52 -15.12 -17.60
N ALA A 60 18.43 -15.32 -18.53
CA ALA A 60 18.15 -15.88 -19.86
C ALA A 60 17.33 -17.17 -19.84
N ARG A 61 17.58 -18.08 -18.89
CA ARG A 61 16.88 -19.35 -18.73
C ARG A 61 15.42 -19.20 -18.27
N LEU A 62 15.08 -18.10 -17.60
CA LEU A 62 13.76 -17.88 -16.95
C LEU A 62 13.00 -16.70 -17.54
N GLN A 63 13.68 -15.83 -18.30
CA GLN A 63 13.10 -14.61 -18.83
C GLN A 63 11.86 -14.89 -19.69
N GLY A 64 10.74 -14.25 -19.37
CA GLY A 64 9.48 -14.41 -20.08
C GLY A 64 8.77 -15.74 -19.86
N LEU A 65 9.36 -16.67 -19.12
CA LEU A 65 8.82 -18.00 -18.89
C LEU A 65 8.13 -18.12 -17.54
N ARG A 66 7.26 -19.15 -17.42
CA ARG A 66 6.58 -19.48 -16.16
C ARG A 66 7.56 -19.67 -14.98
N GLY A 67 8.72 -20.26 -15.24
CA GLY A 67 9.77 -20.46 -14.24
C GLY A 67 10.32 -19.16 -13.63
N GLY A 68 10.14 -18.02 -14.26
CA GLY A 68 10.51 -16.72 -13.70
C GLY A 68 9.76 -16.34 -12.42
N HIS A 69 8.57 -16.94 -12.17
CA HIS A 69 7.82 -16.69 -10.94
C HIS A 69 8.35 -17.48 -9.73
N SER A 70 8.73 -18.74 -9.92
CA SER A 70 9.06 -19.65 -8.80
C SER A 70 10.24 -20.58 -9.11
N GLY A 71 10.91 -20.39 -10.23
CA GLY A 71 12.07 -21.20 -10.63
C GLY A 71 13.26 -20.95 -9.70
N ARG A 72 13.97 -22.04 -9.36
CA ARG A 72 15.22 -21.93 -8.61
C ARG A 72 16.27 -21.21 -9.46
N LEU A 73 16.97 -20.26 -8.83
CA LEU A 73 18.18 -19.64 -9.38
C LEU A 73 19.39 -20.49 -9.02
N TYR A 74 20.26 -20.71 -10.01
CA TYR A 74 21.54 -21.37 -9.85
C TYR A 74 22.68 -20.33 -9.96
N GLU A 75 23.88 -20.70 -9.55
CA GLU A 75 25.04 -19.78 -9.58
C GLU A 75 25.34 -19.31 -11.02
N GLU A 76 25.17 -20.22 -11.99
CA GLU A 76 25.37 -19.91 -13.40
C GLU A 76 24.36 -18.86 -13.92
N ASP A 77 23.11 -18.90 -13.45
CA ASP A 77 22.10 -17.89 -13.77
C ASP A 77 22.50 -16.51 -13.21
N ALA A 78 22.99 -16.47 -11.97
CA ALA A 78 23.44 -15.25 -11.32
C ALA A 78 24.66 -14.65 -12.00
N GLN A 79 25.61 -15.49 -12.41
CA GLN A 79 26.79 -15.04 -13.13
C GLN A 79 26.46 -14.49 -14.51
N ALA A 80 25.64 -15.20 -15.28
CA ALA A 80 25.20 -14.75 -16.60
C ALA A 80 24.41 -13.42 -16.50
N ALA A 81 23.59 -13.26 -15.47
CA ALA A 81 22.86 -12.01 -15.24
C ALA A 81 23.80 -10.85 -14.89
N ARG A 82 24.83 -11.09 -14.05
CA ARG A 82 25.85 -10.06 -13.75
C ARG A 82 26.58 -9.59 -14.99
N GLU A 83 26.99 -10.52 -15.85
CA GLU A 83 27.65 -10.20 -17.11
C GLU A 83 26.74 -9.39 -18.04
N LEU A 84 25.49 -9.83 -18.21
CA LEU A 84 24.50 -9.14 -19.05
C LEU A 84 24.19 -7.73 -18.54
N LEU A 85 24.09 -7.54 -17.23
CA LEU A 85 23.78 -6.26 -16.59
C LEU A 85 25.02 -5.38 -16.35
N GLY A 86 26.21 -5.87 -16.68
CA GLY A 86 27.47 -5.17 -16.44
C GLY A 86 27.82 -5.00 -14.96
N TRP A 87 27.27 -5.88 -14.08
CA TRP A 87 27.52 -5.82 -12.64
C TRP A 87 28.88 -6.41 -12.28
N LYS A 88 29.79 -5.57 -11.81
CA LYS A 88 31.20 -5.91 -11.56
C LYS A 88 31.54 -6.25 -10.10
N HIS A 89 30.55 -6.16 -9.22
CA HIS A 89 30.74 -6.34 -7.77
C HIS A 89 30.43 -7.76 -7.33
N GLY A 90 30.99 -8.15 -6.19
CA GLY A 90 30.80 -9.47 -5.59
C GLY A 90 29.36 -9.72 -5.10
N ALA A 91 29.13 -10.94 -4.63
CA ALA A 91 27.86 -11.30 -4.01
C ALA A 91 27.68 -10.50 -2.70
N PHE A 92 26.49 -9.91 -2.51
CA PHE A 92 26.13 -9.08 -1.37
C PHE A 92 26.96 -7.80 -1.19
N GLU A 93 27.78 -7.44 -2.18
CA GLU A 93 28.52 -6.18 -2.21
C GLU A 93 27.64 -5.08 -2.82
N VAL A 94 27.42 -4.00 -2.06
CA VAL A 94 26.72 -2.81 -2.56
C VAL A 94 27.78 -1.72 -2.79
N PRO A 95 27.96 -1.22 -4.02
CA PRO A 95 28.88 -0.13 -4.31
C PRO A 95 28.55 1.14 -3.52
N SER A 96 29.58 1.87 -3.12
CA SER A 96 29.42 3.06 -2.26
C SER A 96 28.58 4.17 -2.92
N ASP A 97 28.68 4.35 -4.23
CA ASP A 97 27.90 5.31 -5.02
C ASP A 97 26.40 4.92 -5.03
N VAL A 98 26.09 3.65 -5.20
CA VAL A 98 24.71 3.13 -5.11
C VAL A 98 24.17 3.32 -3.70
N GLN A 99 24.95 2.99 -2.66
CA GLN A 99 24.56 3.19 -1.27
C GLN A 99 24.29 4.66 -0.96
N GLN A 100 25.15 5.56 -1.42
CA GLN A 100 24.98 7.00 -1.24
C GLN A 100 23.74 7.52 -1.97
N ALA A 101 23.45 7.05 -3.19
CA ALA A 101 22.26 7.42 -3.93
C ALA A 101 20.97 7.02 -3.17
N TRP A 102 20.95 5.82 -2.59
CA TRP A 102 19.83 5.36 -1.76
C TRP A 102 19.67 6.17 -0.46
N HIS A 103 20.78 6.48 0.22
CA HIS A 103 20.75 7.35 1.41
C HIS A 103 20.21 8.74 1.07
N HIS A 104 20.68 9.32 -0.04
CA HIS A 104 20.20 10.62 -0.50
C HIS A 104 18.68 10.58 -0.82
N ALA A 105 18.23 9.55 -1.55
CA ALA A 105 16.82 9.37 -1.83
C ALA A 105 15.97 9.22 -0.55
N GLY A 106 16.48 8.51 0.45
CA GLY A 106 15.81 8.37 1.76
C GLY A 106 15.74 9.66 2.58
N GLN A 107 16.71 10.56 2.38
CA GLN A 107 16.80 11.82 3.15
C GLN A 107 16.01 12.97 2.55
N ARG A 108 15.59 12.88 1.28
CA ARG A 108 14.95 14.02 0.57
C ARG A 108 13.67 14.52 1.23
N SER A 109 12.97 13.69 2.00
CA SER A 109 11.75 14.08 2.73
C SER A 109 12.01 14.38 4.21
N SER A 110 13.27 14.50 4.65
CA SER A 110 13.60 14.72 6.06
C SER A 110 13.10 16.06 6.57
N ALA A 111 13.14 17.12 5.74
CA ALA A 111 12.65 18.45 6.12
C ALA A 111 11.13 18.44 6.34
N GLU A 112 10.37 17.79 5.47
CA GLU A 112 8.91 17.62 5.59
C GLU A 112 8.55 16.81 6.82
N TYR A 113 9.31 15.75 7.10
CA TYR A 113 9.12 14.94 8.30
C TYR A 113 9.38 15.74 9.58
N GLN A 114 10.45 16.53 9.63
CA GLN A 114 10.74 17.41 10.77
C GLN A 114 9.65 18.49 10.95
N ALA A 115 9.18 19.09 9.85
CA ALA A 115 8.08 20.05 9.89
C ALA A 115 6.78 19.38 10.39
N TRP A 116 6.50 18.14 9.98
CA TRP A 116 5.39 17.38 10.50
C TRP A 116 5.53 17.11 11.99
N GLN A 117 6.69 16.66 12.47
CA GLN A 117 6.94 16.44 13.90
C GLN A 117 6.75 17.73 14.72
N ALA A 118 7.21 18.87 14.19
CA ALA A 118 6.99 20.17 14.84
C ALA A 118 5.50 20.52 14.94
N ARG A 119 4.70 20.25 13.90
CA ARG A 119 3.23 20.45 13.96
C ARG A 119 2.58 19.55 15.01
N VAL A 120 2.96 18.28 15.08
CA VAL A 120 2.44 17.35 16.11
C VAL A 120 2.84 17.82 17.51
N ALA A 121 4.07 18.26 17.71
CA ALA A 121 4.54 18.76 18.99
C ALA A 121 3.81 20.07 19.42
N ALA A 122 3.36 20.88 18.46
CA ALA A 122 2.63 22.12 18.70
C ALA A 122 1.12 21.91 18.97
N LEU A 123 0.59 20.70 18.82
CA LEU A 123 -0.80 20.41 19.16
C LEU A 123 -1.06 20.70 20.66
N PRO A 124 -2.30 21.09 21.03
CA PRO A 124 -2.74 21.08 22.42
C PRO A 124 -2.43 19.74 23.07
N ALA A 125 -2.05 19.75 24.35
CA ALA A 125 -1.60 18.52 25.04
C ALA A 125 -2.61 17.36 24.94
N ALA A 126 -3.90 17.66 25.07
CA ALA A 126 -4.96 16.65 24.96
C ALA A 126 -5.04 16.02 23.58
N ASP A 127 -4.99 16.85 22.52
CA ASP A 127 -5.05 16.37 21.12
C ASP A 127 -3.81 15.55 20.75
N ARG A 128 -2.63 15.97 21.23
CA ARG A 128 -1.39 15.22 21.02
C ARG A 128 -1.42 13.87 21.74
N MET A 129 -1.86 13.82 23.00
CA MET A 129 -1.98 12.57 23.75
C MET A 129 -2.95 11.60 23.06
N GLU A 130 -4.06 12.10 22.55
CA GLU A 130 -5.05 11.30 21.83
C GLU A 130 -4.49 10.80 20.49
N PHE A 131 -3.83 11.68 19.72
CA PHE A 131 -3.14 11.28 18.49
C PHE A 131 -2.10 10.17 18.76
N GLU A 132 -1.26 10.35 19.79
CA GLU A 132 -0.25 9.36 20.14
C GLU A 132 -0.86 8.03 20.62
N ARG A 133 -1.98 8.07 21.37
CA ARG A 133 -2.74 6.89 21.77
C ARG A 133 -3.21 6.09 20.55
N ILE A 134 -3.85 6.77 19.60
CA ILE A 134 -4.34 6.16 18.35
C ILE A 134 -3.19 5.55 17.56
N MET A 135 -2.07 6.27 17.42
CA MET A 135 -0.90 5.79 16.70
C MET A 135 -0.23 4.58 17.36
N ARG A 136 -0.36 4.39 18.66
CA ARG A 136 0.08 3.18 19.36
C ARG A 136 -0.92 2.02 19.27
N GLY A 137 -2.11 2.24 18.67
CA GLY A 137 -3.18 1.24 18.59
C GLY A 137 -3.86 0.97 19.94
N GLU A 138 -3.73 1.89 20.89
CA GLU A 138 -4.36 1.79 22.21
C GLU A 138 -5.81 2.25 22.14
N LEU A 139 -6.73 1.48 22.69
CA LEU A 139 -8.14 1.86 22.78
C LEU A 139 -8.41 2.76 24.00
N PRO A 140 -9.41 3.68 23.94
CA PRO A 140 -9.83 4.44 25.11
C PRO A 140 -10.27 3.52 26.24
N ALA A 141 -9.98 3.86 27.50
CA ALA A 141 -10.28 3.00 28.65
C ALA A 141 -11.79 2.73 28.85
N THR A 142 -12.65 3.58 28.31
CA THR A 142 -14.12 3.54 28.53
C THR A 142 -14.87 2.48 27.74
N TRP A 143 -14.30 1.98 26.63
CA TRP A 143 -15.04 1.05 25.75
C TRP A 143 -15.44 -0.27 26.43
N GLN A 144 -14.60 -0.78 27.33
CA GLN A 144 -14.88 -2.03 28.07
C GLN A 144 -16.08 -1.87 29.00
N GLN A 145 -16.20 -0.71 29.67
CA GLN A 145 -17.30 -0.43 30.55
C GLN A 145 -18.62 -0.37 29.77
N VAL A 146 -18.62 0.28 28.61
CA VAL A 146 -19.81 0.36 27.75
C VAL A 146 -20.32 -1.03 27.37
N LEU A 147 -19.42 -1.94 26.97
CA LEU A 147 -19.82 -3.32 26.66
C LEU A 147 -20.25 -4.12 27.89
N HIS A 148 -19.63 -3.88 29.03
CA HIS A 148 -20.02 -4.52 30.29
C HIS A 148 -21.44 -4.12 30.70
N ASP A 149 -21.75 -2.82 30.64
CA ASP A 149 -23.06 -2.30 30.97
C ASP A 149 -24.13 -2.83 30.00
N TYR A 150 -23.84 -2.90 28.72
CA TYR A 150 -24.75 -3.51 27.75
C TYR A 150 -25.03 -4.98 28.05
N LYS A 151 -24.02 -5.77 28.38
CA LYS A 151 -24.17 -7.18 28.74
C LYS A 151 -25.03 -7.34 30.01
N HIS A 152 -24.82 -6.51 31.02
CA HIS A 152 -25.64 -6.53 32.24
C HIS A 152 -27.10 -6.17 31.97
N LYS A 153 -27.35 -5.17 31.14
CA LYS A 153 -28.72 -4.82 30.70
C LYS A 153 -29.38 -5.99 29.97
N ALA A 154 -28.68 -6.63 29.04
CA ALA A 154 -29.20 -7.77 28.29
C ALA A 154 -29.50 -8.99 29.18
N LEU A 155 -28.71 -9.23 30.22
CA LEU A 155 -28.93 -10.29 31.19
C LEU A 155 -30.17 -10.00 32.10
N SER A 156 -30.38 -8.73 32.44
CA SER A 156 -31.49 -8.31 33.32
C SER A 156 -32.84 -8.26 32.61
N ALA A 157 -32.83 -7.99 31.33
CA ALA A 157 -34.02 -7.95 30.48
C ALA A 157 -33.70 -8.68 29.16
N PRO A 158 -33.76 -10.03 29.13
CA PRO A 158 -33.43 -10.80 27.97
C PRO A 158 -34.28 -10.36 26.77
N LEU A 159 -33.63 -10.02 25.69
CA LEU A 159 -34.23 -9.68 24.40
C LEU A 159 -34.10 -10.90 23.49
N GLU A 160 -35.03 -11.09 22.57
CA GLU A 160 -34.92 -12.06 21.49
C GLU A 160 -34.70 -11.33 20.13
N PRO A 161 -33.73 -10.40 20.03
CA PRO A 161 -33.50 -9.66 18.81
C PRO A 161 -32.66 -10.49 17.81
N SER A 162 -32.75 -10.13 16.53
CA SER A 162 -31.85 -10.67 15.54
C SER A 162 -30.39 -10.22 15.81
N GLY A 163 -29.41 -10.98 15.30
CA GLY A 163 -28.00 -10.62 15.42
C GLY A 163 -27.68 -9.26 14.78
N ILE A 164 -28.41 -8.87 13.74
CA ILE A 164 -28.25 -7.55 13.07
C ILE A 164 -28.65 -6.43 14.05
N PHE A 165 -29.78 -6.58 14.74
CA PHE A 165 -30.24 -5.60 15.73
C PHE A 165 -29.23 -5.42 16.87
N ILE A 166 -28.73 -6.54 17.44
CA ILE A 166 -27.69 -6.50 18.48
C ILE A 166 -26.44 -5.81 17.99
N SER A 167 -26.02 -6.10 16.75
CA SER A 167 -24.86 -5.47 16.12
C SER A 167 -25.05 -3.96 15.98
N GLY A 168 -26.24 -3.51 15.57
CA GLY A 168 -26.60 -2.09 15.50
C GLY A 168 -26.47 -1.41 16.86
N GLU A 169 -27.14 -1.96 17.92
CA GLU A 169 -27.09 -1.40 19.28
C GLU A 169 -25.64 -1.29 19.80
N ILE A 170 -24.81 -2.32 19.58
CA ILE A 170 -23.40 -2.29 20.00
C ILE A 170 -22.62 -1.24 19.22
N ASN A 171 -22.90 -1.08 17.93
CA ASN A 171 -22.27 -0.06 17.11
C ASN A 171 -22.61 1.36 17.60
N ASP A 172 -23.88 1.61 17.91
CA ASP A 172 -24.35 2.91 18.43
C ASP A 172 -23.70 3.25 19.77
N LEU A 173 -23.49 2.26 20.62
CA LEU A 173 -22.84 2.44 21.92
C LEU A 173 -21.34 2.64 21.83
N LEU A 174 -20.66 1.96 20.91
CA LEU A 174 -19.21 2.02 20.80
C LEU A 174 -18.70 3.21 19.97
N THR A 175 -19.45 3.66 18.96
CA THR A 175 -19.03 4.74 18.07
C THR A 175 -18.70 6.04 18.82
N PRO A 176 -19.47 6.49 19.84
CA PRO A 176 -19.12 7.69 20.58
C PRO A 176 -17.86 7.58 21.46
N VAL A 177 -17.48 6.36 21.85
CA VAL A 177 -16.34 6.11 22.75
C VAL A 177 -15.10 5.57 22.06
N LEU A 178 -15.19 5.28 20.75
CA LEU A 178 -14.10 4.81 19.92
C LEU A 178 -13.99 5.69 18.66
N PRO A 179 -13.41 6.90 18.76
CA PRO A 179 -13.40 7.87 17.66
C PRO A 179 -12.63 7.38 16.43
N GLU A 180 -11.67 6.45 16.59
CA GLU A 180 -10.93 5.81 15.49
C GLU A 180 -11.73 4.72 14.77
N ARG A 181 -12.92 4.38 15.25
CA ARG A 181 -13.72 3.30 14.69
C ARG A 181 -14.42 3.76 13.41
N MET A 182 -14.22 3.00 12.35
CA MET A 182 -14.97 3.15 11.11
C MET A 182 -15.89 1.94 10.95
N VAL A 183 -17.18 2.18 10.78
CA VAL A 183 -18.18 1.13 10.53
C VAL A 183 -18.83 1.40 9.19
N GLY A 184 -19.00 0.36 8.40
CA GLY A 184 -19.69 0.43 7.13
C GLY A 184 -20.44 -0.87 6.86
N CYS A 185 -21.53 -0.76 6.14
CA CYS A 185 -22.33 -1.89 5.68
C CYS A 185 -22.59 -1.75 4.19
N ALA A 186 -22.60 -2.86 3.48
CA ALA A 186 -22.90 -2.85 2.04
C ALA A 186 -24.42 -2.72 1.78
N ASP A 187 -25.27 -3.32 2.61
CA ASP A 187 -26.70 -3.46 2.35
C ASP A 187 -27.55 -3.82 3.59
N LEU A 188 -26.97 -3.85 4.77
CA LEU A 188 -27.63 -4.33 5.99
C LEU A 188 -27.60 -3.23 7.06
N GLU A 189 -28.56 -2.33 7.03
CA GLU A 189 -28.79 -1.33 8.09
C GLU A 189 -29.81 -1.82 9.11
#